data_538130f84030acd260a56e9f190bcd6a
#
_entry.id   538130f84030acd260a56e9f190bcd6a
#
_cell.length_a   1.000
_cell.length_b   1.000
_cell.length_c   1.000
_cell.angle_alpha   90.00
_cell.angle_beta   90.00
_cell.angle_gamma   90.00
#
_symmetry.space_group_name_H-M   'P 1'
#
loop_
_entity.id
_entity.type
_entity.pdbx_description
1 polymer ?
#
loop_
_entity_poly.entity_id
_entity_poly.type
_entity_poly.pdbx_seq_one_letter_code
_entity_poly.pdbx_strand_id
1 'polypeptide(L)'
;MRRQKAGSASPAERPVMPLAPGLPLSHGSKMNTHGPQSRRNIKLVLEYDGSAYHGWQRQAGSLSIQEVIEARLGVMLGHGVGVHASGRTDAGVHAKGQVVNFHTRTTLTPEEILRGLNSLLPDDIVVLNAGEVDESFHARFSAVSKVYEYHILNRPVPSALLRNYAWHVRRPLALAPMEQCLKRIHGRNDFSAFMASGSQVSSTERDMLRAVLDRPWPDRLKFTLEANGFLRRMVRNLIGTIVEVGKGKRTAEDFERIIGSGDRRRAGMTAPGHGLYLVSVSYPDSSR
;
A
#
# COMPACT_ATOMS: atom_id res chain seq x y z
N MET A 1 10.39 -47.39 -18.19
CA MET A 1 10.69 -46.54 -17.02
C MET A 1 9.62 -45.43 -16.89
N ARG A 2 8.70 -45.61 -15.97
CA ARG A 2 7.60 -44.65 -15.72
C ARG A 2 8.11 -43.56 -14.77
N ARG A 3 8.05 -42.29 -15.20
CA ARG A 3 8.29 -41.12 -14.31
C ARG A 3 7.05 -40.84 -13.49
N GLN A 4 7.16 -40.97 -12.17
CA GLN A 4 6.16 -40.54 -11.21
C GLN A 4 6.11 -39.01 -11.17
N LYS A 5 4.90 -38.42 -11.27
CA LYS A 5 4.64 -37.02 -11.03
C LYS A 5 4.67 -36.75 -9.52
N ALA A 6 5.57 -35.85 -9.08
CA ALA A 6 5.56 -35.35 -7.72
C ALA A 6 4.35 -34.41 -7.54
N GLY A 7 3.53 -34.73 -6.55
CA GLY A 7 2.38 -33.90 -6.15
C GLY A 7 2.83 -32.59 -5.52
N SER A 8 2.17 -31.51 -5.89
CA SER A 8 2.34 -30.17 -5.30
C SER A 8 1.78 -30.19 -3.87
N ALA A 9 2.66 -30.00 -2.88
CA ALA A 9 2.22 -29.76 -1.50
C ALA A 9 1.59 -28.36 -1.38
N SER A 10 0.34 -28.34 -0.90
CA SER A 10 -0.38 -27.14 -0.48
C SER A 10 0.30 -26.50 0.72
N PRO A 11 0.34 -25.17 0.86
CA PRO A 11 0.90 -24.52 2.05
C PRO A 11 0.06 -24.91 3.29
N ALA A 12 0.76 -25.38 4.33
CA ALA A 12 0.18 -25.81 5.58
C ALA A 12 -0.63 -24.68 6.23
N GLU A 13 -1.91 -24.93 6.50
CA GLU A 13 -2.77 -24.14 7.36
C GLU A 13 -2.16 -24.13 8.77
N ARG A 14 -1.83 -22.93 9.28
CA ARG A 14 -1.42 -22.76 10.67
C ARG A 14 -2.65 -22.91 11.58
N PRO A 15 -2.63 -23.77 12.59
CA PRO A 15 -3.77 -23.94 13.47
C PRO A 15 -4.01 -22.70 14.32
N VAL A 16 -5.24 -22.21 14.34
CA VAL A 16 -5.72 -21.20 15.27
C VAL A 16 -5.89 -21.89 16.63
N MET A 17 -5.04 -21.54 17.60
CA MET A 17 -5.19 -22.05 18.97
C MET A 17 -6.46 -21.49 19.62
N PRO A 18 -7.29 -22.32 20.28
CA PRO A 18 -8.42 -21.87 21.06
C PRO A 18 -7.95 -21.18 22.36
N LEU A 19 -8.63 -20.11 22.72
CA LEU A 19 -8.41 -19.37 23.97
C LEU A 19 -8.71 -20.25 25.18
N ALA A 20 -7.78 -20.32 26.13
CA ALA A 20 -7.98 -20.92 27.43
C ALA A 20 -9.00 -20.12 28.26
N PRO A 21 -9.84 -20.77 29.11
CA PRO A 21 -10.81 -20.08 29.95
C PRO A 21 -10.13 -19.33 31.10
N GLY A 22 -10.62 -18.11 31.31
CA GLY A 22 -10.02 -17.13 32.21
C GLY A 22 -10.05 -17.48 33.68
N LEU A 23 -9.03 -16.99 34.39
CA LEU A 23 -8.97 -16.89 35.83
C LEU A 23 -9.82 -15.68 36.30
N PRO A 24 -10.50 -15.77 37.49
CA PRO A 24 -11.32 -14.67 37.99
C PRO A 24 -10.43 -13.57 38.56
N LEU A 25 -10.58 -12.35 38.04
CA LEU A 25 -9.98 -11.15 38.59
C LEU A 25 -10.82 -10.61 39.76
N SER A 26 -10.18 -10.42 40.91
CA SER A 26 -10.76 -9.81 42.09
C SER A 26 -11.15 -8.35 41.83
N HIS A 27 -12.41 -8.02 42.13
CA HIS A 27 -12.99 -6.68 41.97
C HIS A 27 -12.50 -5.75 43.08
N GLY A 28 -11.68 -4.76 42.68
CA GLY A 28 -11.53 -3.51 43.44
C GLY A 28 -12.25 -2.39 42.68
N SER A 29 -13.52 -2.20 43.02
CA SER A 29 -14.39 -1.21 42.35
C SER A 29 -14.00 0.21 42.78
N LYS A 30 -13.27 0.96 41.90
CA LYS A 30 -13.31 2.43 41.94
C LYS A 30 -14.25 2.87 40.82
N MET A 31 -15.47 3.25 41.12
CA MET A 31 -16.36 3.98 40.24
C MET A 31 -15.70 5.30 39.84
N ASN A 32 -15.09 5.34 38.64
CA ASN A 32 -14.73 6.58 38.00
C ASN A 32 -15.95 7.05 37.21
N THR A 33 -16.65 8.05 37.71
CA THR A 33 -17.70 8.79 37.01
C THR A 33 -17.07 9.64 35.93
N HIS A 34 -16.80 9.01 34.76
CA HIS A 34 -16.42 9.76 33.56
C HIS A 34 -17.70 10.25 32.89
N GLY A 35 -17.83 11.58 32.76
CA GLY A 35 -18.80 12.22 31.89
C GLY A 35 -18.70 11.65 30.44
N PRO A 36 -19.62 11.98 29.52
CA PRO A 36 -19.61 11.43 28.18
C PRO A 36 -18.25 11.67 27.53
N GLN A 37 -17.46 10.59 27.34
CA GLN A 37 -16.13 10.67 26.74
C GLN A 37 -16.27 11.26 25.34
N SER A 38 -15.57 12.37 25.11
CA SER A 38 -15.55 13.02 23.81
C SER A 38 -15.02 12.05 22.74
N ARG A 39 -15.61 12.08 21.58
CA ARG A 39 -15.13 11.35 20.40
C ARG A 39 -13.75 11.89 20.02
N ARG A 40 -12.79 11.01 19.85
CA ARG A 40 -11.40 11.32 19.47
C ARG A 40 -11.11 10.74 18.10
N ASN A 41 -10.29 11.42 17.32
CA ASN A 41 -9.81 10.95 16.03
C ASN A 41 -8.32 10.57 16.14
N ILE A 42 -8.02 9.28 15.96
CA ILE A 42 -6.67 8.75 16.09
C ILE A 42 -6.10 8.44 14.71
N LYS A 43 -4.94 9.02 14.41
CA LYS A 43 -4.14 8.74 13.22
C LYS A 43 -3.07 7.71 13.55
N LEU A 44 -2.92 6.70 12.68
CA LEU A 44 -1.82 5.75 12.72
C LEU A 44 -1.00 5.84 11.43
N VAL A 45 0.31 5.62 11.56
CA VAL A 45 1.20 5.35 10.43
C VAL A 45 1.59 3.88 10.49
N LEU A 46 1.40 3.15 9.38
CA LEU A 46 1.55 1.70 9.31
C LEU A 46 2.62 1.32 8.30
N GLU A 47 3.40 0.29 8.65
CA GLU A 47 4.23 -0.47 7.72
C GLU A 47 3.62 -1.86 7.56
N TYR A 48 3.63 -2.43 6.36
CA TYR A 48 3.22 -3.82 6.16
C TYR A 48 3.85 -4.48 4.92
N ASP A 49 4.10 -5.78 5.05
CA ASP A 49 4.35 -6.68 3.93
C ASP A 49 3.01 -7.19 3.37
N GLY A 50 2.68 -6.75 2.16
CA GLY A 50 1.42 -7.10 1.50
C GLY A 50 1.38 -8.51 0.91
N SER A 51 2.46 -9.30 0.98
CA SER A 51 2.60 -10.59 0.26
C SER A 51 1.52 -11.61 0.61
N ALA A 52 1.08 -11.64 1.87
CA ALA A 52 0.06 -12.58 2.36
C ALA A 52 -1.38 -12.06 2.21
N TYR A 53 -1.58 -10.84 1.69
CA TYR A 53 -2.86 -10.15 1.72
C TYR A 53 -3.41 -9.88 0.32
N HIS A 54 -4.74 -9.93 0.20
CA HIS A 54 -5.46 -9.56 -1.01
C HIS A 54 -5.66 -8.03 -1.15
N GLY A 55 -4.70 -7.27 -0.61
CA GLY A 55 -4.65 -5.81 -0.60
C GLY A 55 -5.24 -5.20 0.66
N TRP A 56 -5.42 -3.89 0.60
CA TRP A 56 -5.91 -3.12 1.75
C TRP A 56 -7.36 -3.42 2.09
N GLN A 57 -8.24 -3.29 1.10
CA GLN A 57 -9.69 -3.23 1.30
C GLN A 57 -10.29 -4.56 1.73
N ARG A 58 -11.09 -4.53 2.81
CA ARG A 58 -11.91 -5.66 3.24
C ARG A 58 -12.82 -6.16 2.11
N GLN A 59 -12.84 -7.46 1.89
CA GLN A 59 -13.67 -8.15 0.90
C GLN A 59 -14.01 -9.56 1.37
N ALA A 60 -15.16 -10.08 0.95
CA ALA A 60 -15.58 -11.40 1.36
C ALA A 60 -14.63 -12.50 0.88
N GLY A 61 -14.32 -13.45 1.75
CA GLY A 61 -13.54 -14.65 1.42
C GLY A 61 -12.04 -14.43 1.20
N SER A 62 -11.49 -13.24 1.54
CA SER A 62 -10.06 -12.96 1.33
C SER A 62 -9.50 -12.10 2.45
N LEU A 63 -8.37 -12.52 3.04
CA LEU A 63 -7.70 -11.77 4.10
C LEU A 63 -7.16 -10.44 3.58
N SER A 64 -7.47 -9.34 4.27
CA SER A 64 -7.06 -7.98 3.92
C SER A 64 -6.39 -7.28 5.09
N ILE A 65 -5.53 -6.28 4.81
CA ILE A 65 -4.85 -5.48 5.84
C ILE A 65 -5.88 -4.77 6.73
N GLN A 66 -6.89 -4.15 6.13
CA GLN A 66 -7.95 -3.43 6.84
C GLN A 66 -8.67 -4.34 7.86
N GLU A 67 -9.02 -5.54 7.45
CA GLU A 67 -9.73 -6.50 8.30
C GLU A 67 -8.91 -6.90 9.53
N VAL A 68 -7.62 -7.17 9.36
CA VAL A 68 -6.71 -7.52 10.46
C VAL A 68 -6.60 -6.36 11.45
N ILE A 69 -6.40 -5.13 10.97
CA ILE A 69 -6.27 -3.94 11.82
C ILE A 69 -7.58 -3.68 12.59
N GLU A 70 -8.73 -3.71 11.91
CA GLU A 70 -10.04 -3.49 12.53
C GLU A 70 -10.36 -4.56 13.59
N ALA A 71 -10.02 -5.82 13.33
CA ALA A 71 -10.20 -6.91 14.30
C ALA A 71 -9.33 -6.71 15.56
N ARG A 72 -8.06 -6.31 15.41
CA ARG A 72 -7.14 -6.09 16.54
C ARG A 72 -7.52 -4.83 17.33
N LEU A 73 -7.92 -3.76 16.65
CA LEU A 73 -8.50 -2.58 17.29
C LEU A 73 -9.76 -2.95 18.09
N GLY A 74 -10.64 -3.76 17.53
CA GLY A 74 -11.86 -4.21 18.21
C GLY A 74 -11.58 -4.97 19.52
N VAL A 75 -10.59 -5.86 19.51
CA VAL A 75 -10.13 -6.59 20.70
C VAL A 75 -9.56 -5.62 21.76
N MET A 76 -8.70 -4.68 21.32
CA MET A 76 -8.03 -3.76 22.25
C MET A 76 -8.98 -2.72 22.86
N LEU A 77 -9.91 -2.19 22.05
CA LEU A 77 -10.80 -1.11 22.46
C LEU A 77 -12.10 -1.59 23.10
N GLY A 78 -12.42 -2.89 23.00
CA GLY A 78 -13.68 -3.46 23.48
C GLY A 78 -14.89 -3.10 22.62
N HIS A 79 -14.72 -2.45 21.47
CA HIS A 79 -15.77 -2.10 20.51
C HIS A 79 -15.22 -2.04 19.09
N GLY A 80 -16.08 -2.29 18.09
CA GLY A 80 -15.71 -2.20 16.70
C GLY A 80 -15.47 -0.77 16.23
N VAL A 81 -14.42 -0.57 15.42
CA VAL A 81 -14.11 0.70 14.77
C VAL A 81 -13.85 0.47 13.27
N GLY A 82 -14.31 1.39 12.44
CA GLY A 82 -13.95 1.41 11.01
C GLY A 82 -12.71 2.27 10.78
N VAL A 83 -11.77 1.77 9.97
CA VAL A 83 -10.51 2.44 9.66
C VAL A 83 -10.57 3.07 8.27
N HIS A 84 -10.24 4.36 8.19
CA HIS A 84 -10.14 5.11 6.94
C HIS A 84 -8.67 5.22 6.51
N ALA A 85 -8.31 4.62 5.36
CA ALA A 85 -6.94 4.69 4.82
C ALA A 85 -6.74 5.86 3.87
N SER A 86 -5.51 6.37 3.78
CA SER A 86 -5.11 7.40 2.82
C SER A 86 -5.30 6.95 1.36
N GLY A 87 -5.10 5.67 1.10
CA GLY A 87 -5.29 5.04 -0.19
C GLY A 87 -5.34 3.52 -0.09
N ARG A 88 -6.06 2.88 -1.00
CA ARG A 88 -6.10 1.42 -1.10
C ARG A 88 -4.85 0.94 -1.82
N THR A 89 -4.24 -0.13 -1.32
CA THR A 89 -3.19 -0.88 -2.02
C THR A 89 -3.78 -2.16 -2.61
N ASP A 90 -3.30 -2.57 -3.79
CA ASP A 90 -3.71 -3.82 -4.44
C ASP A 90 -3.09 -5.04 -3.72
N ALA A 91 -3.54 -6.25 -4.05
CA ALA A 91 -2.95 -7.51 -3.58
C ALA A 91 -1.44 -7.55 -3.84
N GLY A 92 -0.68 -7.97 -2.82
CA GLY A 92 0.78 -8.07 -2.86
C GLY A 92 1.54 -6.75 -2.85
N VAL A 93 0.87 -5.61 -2.69
CA VAL A 93 1.51 -4.28 -2.58
C VAL A 93 1.85 -4.00 -1.12
N HIS A 94 3.06 -3.51 -0.88
CA HIS A 94 3.58 -3.19 0.46
C HIS A 94 3.35 -1.71 0.82
N ALA A 95 3.55 -1.38 2.09
CA ALA A 95 3.65 0.00 2.53
C ALA A 95 4.76 0.17 3.57
N LYS A 96 5.46 1.30 3.51
CA LYS A 96 6.42 1.78 4.51
C LYS A 96 5.81 2.90 5.37
N GLY A 97 4.70 3.49 4.94
CA GLY A 97 4.08 4.64 5.59
C GLY A 97 2.62 4.84 5.16
N GLN A 98 1.79 3.78 5.22
CA GLN A 98 0.36 3.93 5.05
C GLN A 98 -0.21 4.73 6.22
N VAL A 99 -1.01 5.75 5.93
CA VAL A 99 -1.70 6.52 6.97
C VAL A 99 -3.17 6.12 7.03
N VAL A 100 -3.63 5.90 8.25
CA VAL A 100 -5.05 5.64 8.54
C VAL A 100 -5.54 6.51 9.67
N ASN A 101 -6.85 6.72 9.75
CA ASN A 101 -7.49 7.28 10.94
C ASN A 101 -8.75 6.51 11.31
N PHE A 102 -9.12 6.57 12.59
CA PHE A 102 -10.37 6.05 13.11
C PHE A 102 -10.84 6.87 14.29
N HIS A 103 -12.15 6.81 14.55
CA HIS A 103 -12.77 7.50 15.68
C HIS A 103 -13.05 6.51 16.81
N THR A 104 -12.82 6.95 18.05
CA THR A 104 -13.03 6.14 19.25
C THR A 104 -13.43 7.03 20.42
N ARG A 105 -13.89 6.40 21.51
CA ARG A 105 -14.12 7.03 22.83
C ARG A 105 -13.17 6.47 23.90
N THR A 106 -12.12 5.72 23.50
CA THR A 106 -11.15 5.16 24.43
C THR A 106 -10.40 6.27 25.18
N THR A 107 -10.00 5.98 26.41
CA THR A 107 -9.10 6.81 27.21
C THR A 107 -7.63 6.48 27.01
N LEU A 108 -7.33 5.41 26.24
CA LEU A 108 -5.95 5.02 25.95
C LEU A 108 -5.21 6.15 25.24
N THR A 109 -3.98 6.41 25.66
CA THR A 109 -3.11 7.35 24.98
C THR A 109 -2.68 6.81 23.62
N PRO A 110 -2.25 7.67 22.68
CA PRO A 110 -1.70 7.20 21.40
C PRO A 110 -0.56 6.19 21.55
N GLU A 111 0.31 6.37 22.56
CA GLU A 111 1.43 5.48 22.86
C GLU A 111 0.95 4.11 23.37
N GLU A 112 -0.12 4.06 24.17
CA GLU A 112 -0.75 2.81 24.61
C GLU A 112 -1.41 2.08 23.43
N ILE A 113 -2.07 2.82 22.53
CA ILE A 113 -2.65 2.28 21.30
C ILE A 113 -1.56 1.69 20.41
N LEU A 114 -0.45 2.40 20.19
CA LEU A 114 0.68 1.92 19.40
C LEU A 114 1.26 0.62 19.99
N ARG A 115 1.59 0.60 21.27
CA ARG A 115 2.16 -0.58 21.95
C ARG A 115 1.18 -1.76 21.96
N GLY A 116 -0.08 -1.49 22.28
CA GLY A 116 -1.13 -2.52 22.33
C GLY A 116 -1.38 -3.14 20.95
N LEU A 117 -1.49 -2.33 19.91
CA LEU A 117 -1.64 -2.86 18.54
C LEU A 117 -0.44 -3.69 18.11
N ASN A 118 0.79 -3.22 18.32
CA ASN A 118 1.99 -3.97 17.93
C ASN A 118 2.17 -5.29 18.70
N SER A 119 1.55 -5.44 19.88
CA SER A 119 1.52 -6.72 20.60
C SER A 119 0.45 -7.69 20.09
N LEU A 120 -0.56 -7.20 19.35
CA LEU A 120 -1.70 -7.99 18.85
C LEU A 120 -1.62 -8.27 17.35
N LEU A 121 -0.94 -7.41 16.58
CA LEU A 121 -0.79 -7.55 15.13
C LEU A 121 0.18 -8.70 14.78
N PRO A 122 0.01 -9.34 13.63
CA PRO A 122 1.01 -10.27 13.10
C PRO A 122 2.29 -9.51 12.70
N ASP A 123 3.43 -10.21 12.62
CA ASP A 123 4.76 -9.64 12.37
C ASP A 123 4.89 -8.88 11.04
N ASP A 124 3.98 -9.11 10.11
CA ASP A 124 3.94 -8.47 8.79
C ASP A 124 3.12 -7.17 8.73
N ILE A 125 2.58 -6.69 9.87
CA ILE A 125 1.91 -5.39 10.02
C ILE A 125 2.38 -4.71 11.30
N VAL A 126 2.94 -3.50 11.18
CA VAL A 126 3.48 -2.73 12.30
C VAL A 126 2.89 -1.32 12.32
N VAL A 127 2.54 -0.83 13.50
CA VAL A 127 2.22 0.59 13.75
C VAL A 127 3.51 1.33 14.07
N LEU A 128 3.93 2.21 13.17
CA LEU A 128 5.15 3.01 13.34
C LEU A 128 4.92 4.26 14.20
N ASN A 129 3.72 4.83 14.12
CA ASN A 129 3.37 6.05 14.84
C ASN A 129 1.86 6.06 15.11
N ALA A 130 1.48 6.64 16.25
CA ALA A 130 0.10 6.95 16.61
C ALA A 130 0.03 8.38 17.16
N GLY A 131 -1.04 9.08 16.84
CA GLY A 131 -1.27 10.45 17.34
C GLY A 131 -2.74 10.82 17.28
N GLU A 132 -3.18 11.68 18.18
CA GLU A 132 -4.49 12.31 18.09
C GLU A 132 -4.44 13.44 17.09
N VAL A 133 -5.49 13.58 16.28
CA VAL A 133 -5.62 14.58 15.24
C VAL A 133 -6.97 15.28 15.35
N ASP A 134 -7.11 16.40 14.66
CA ASP A 134 -8.38 17.14 14.59
C ASP A 134 -9.54 16.21 14.17
N GLU A 135 -10.73 16.46 14.72
CA GLU A 135 -11.94 15.67 14.42
C GLU A 135 -12.27 15.64 12.92
N SER A 136 -11.97 16.73 12.21
CA SER A 136 -12.19 16.86 10.77
C SER A 136 -11.13 16.15 9.91
N PHE A 137 -10.00 15.73 10.49
CA PHE A 137 -8.96 15.04 9.74
C PHE A 137 -9.48 13.73 9.14
N HIS A 138 -9.21 13.54 7.85
CA HIS A 138 -9.52 12.30 7.15
C HIS A 138 -8.31 11.84 6.34
N ALA A 139 -7.76 10.67 6.64
CA ALA A 139 -6.52 10.15 6.05
C ALA A 139 -6.49 10.23 4.51
N ARG A 140 -7.64 10.06 3.83
CA ARG A 140 -7.73 10.13 2.38
C ARG A 140 -7.90 11.54 1.84
N PHE A 141 -8.82 12.31 2.42
CA PHE A 141 -9.25 13.59 1.83
C PHE A 141 -8.37 14.75 2.26
N SER A 142 -7.72 14.66 3.43
CA SER A 142 -6.75 15.66 3.89
C SER A 142 -5.36 15.48 3.28
N ALA A 143 -5.09 14.37 2.53
CA ALA A 143 -3.79 14.11 1.94
C ALA A 143 -3.50 15.08 0.77
N VAL A 144 -2.29 15.66 0.77
CA VAL A 144 -1.78 16.59 -0.25
C VAL A 144 -1.01 15.84 -1.33
N SER A 145 -0.12 14.94 -0.94
CA SER A 145 0.62 14.08 -1.88
C SER A 145 0.87 12.69 -1.32
N LYS A 146 1.28 11.79 -2.21
CA LYS A 146 1.69 10.42 -1.89
C LYS A 146 2.93 10.06 -2.66
N VAL A 147 3.84 9.35 -2.00
CA VAL A 147 5.06 8.83 -2.62
C VAL A 147 4.95 7.31 -2.74
N TYR A 148 5.18 6.81 -3.95
CA TYR A 148 5.32 5.39 -4.23
C TYR A 148 6.72 5.08 -4.74
N GLU A 149 7.27 3.95 -4.31
CA GLU A 149 8.45 3.34 -4.92
C GLU A 149 8.06 2.06 -5.65
N TYR A 150 8.71 1.82 -6.80
CA TYR A 150 8.60 0.54 -7.50
C TYR A 150 9.99 -0.04 -7.73
N HIS A 151 10.20 -1.27 -7.25
CA HIS A 151 11.50 -1.94 -7.26
C HIS A 151 11.56 -3.00 -8.36
N ILE A 152 12.63 -2.98 -9.17
CA ILE A 152 12.93 -3.97 -10.20
C ILE A 152 14.29 -4.59 -9.93
N LEU A 153 14.36 -5.91 -10.02
CA LEU A 153 15.60 -6.68 -10.11
C LEU A 153 15.86 -6.96 -11.59
N ASN A 154 16.86 -6.27 -12.18
CA ASN A 154 17.20 -6.38 -13.60
C ASN A 154 18.49 -7.16 -13.80
N ARG A 155 18.40 -8.47 -13.88
CA ARG A 155 19.50 -9.40 -14.12
C ARG A 155 18.97 -10.74 -14.68
N PRO A 156 19.84 -11.59 -15.30
CA PRO A 156 19.42 -12.88 -15.87
C PRO A 156 18.86 -13.88 -14.86
N VAL A 157 19.41 -13.91 -13.63
CA VAL A 157 19.07 -14.88 -12.59
C VAL A 157 18.15 -14.24 -11.55
N PRO A 158 17.04 -14.89 -11.11
CA PRO A 158 16.14 -14.39 -10.07
C PRO A 158 16.80 -14.32 -8.70
N SER A 159 16.11 -13.75 -7.71
CA SER A 159 16.53 -13.74 -6.31
C SER A 159 15.51 -14.47 -5.46
N ALA A 160 15.98 -15.40 -4.62
CA ALA A 160 15.13 -16.05 -3.63
C ALA A 160 14.67 -15.06 -2.54
N LEU A 161 15.52 -14.11 -2.16
CA LEU A 161 15.23 -13.12 -1.11
C LEU A 161 14.29 -12.02 -1.60
N LEU A 162 14.45 -11.58 -2.86
CA LEU A 162 13.67 -10.47 -3.42
C LEU A 162 12.42 -10.91 -4.19
N ARG A 163 12.09 -12.20 -4.20
CA ARG A 163 10.97 -12.74 -4.99
C ARG A 163 9.63 -12.06 -4.70
N ASN A 164 9.43 -11.62 -3.46
CA ASN A 164 8.22 -10.93 -3.00
C ASN A 164 8.40 -9.40 -2.88
N TYR A 165 9.58 -8.84 -3.22
CA TYR A 165 9.93 -7.46 -2.91
C TYR A 165 10.45 -6.66 -4.11
N ALA A 166 10.61 -7.31 -5.27
CA ALA A 166 11.02 -6.66 -6.50
C ALA A 166 10.54 -7.44 -7.73
N TRP A 167 10.15 -6.75 -8.77
CA TRP A 167 9.82 -7.38 -10.05
C TRP A 167 11.10 -7.85 -10.76
N HIS A 168 11.26 -9.15 -10.96
CA HIS A 168 12.38 -9.70 -11.71
C HIS A 168 12.18 -9.54 -13.23
N VAL A 169 13.07 -8.77 -13.87
CA VAL A 169 13.13 -8.58 -15.32
C VAL A 169 14.47 -9.12 -15.82
N ARG A 170 14.42 -10.26 -16.54
CA ARG A 170 15.62 -11.00 -16.96
C ARG A 170 16.46 -10.27 -18.02
N ARG A 171 15.79 -9.64 -19.00
CA ARG A 171 16.48 -8.96 -20.10
C ARG A 171 16.98 -7.60 -19.65
N PRO A 172 18.18 -7.19 -20.07
CA PRO A 172 18.65 -5.83 -19.81
C PRO A 172 17.62 -4.79 -20.26
N LEU A 173 17.51 -3.72 -19.51
CA LEU A 173 16.63 -2.58 -19.79
C LEU A 173 17.47 -1.37 -20.24
N ALA A 174 17.06 -0.71 -21.30
CA ALA A 174 17.61 0.56 -21.75
C ALA A 174 17.06 1.68 -20.85
N LEU A 175 17.90 2.30 -20.00
CA LEU A 175 17.44 3.27 -19.02
C LEU A 175 17.08 4.62 -19.64
N ALA A 176 17.87 5.12 -20.59
CA ALA A 176 17.66 6.43 -21.20
C ALA A 176 16.24 6.64 -21.79
N PRO A 177 15.66 5.71 -22.59
CA PRO A 177 14.30 5.86 -23.06
C PRO A 177 13.25 5.73 -21.91
N MET A 178 13.54 5.00 -20.83
CA MET A 178 12.67 4.93 -19.65
C MET A 178 12.64 6.27 -18.91
N GLU A 179 13.78 6.93 -18.76
CA GLU A 179 13.89 8.27 -18.16
C GLU A 179 13.16 9.33 -19.01
N GLN A 180 13.19 9.20 -20.33
CA GLN A 180 12.39 10.05 -21.22
C GLN A 180 10.90 9.91 -20.95
N CYS A 181 10.39 8.70 -20.73
CA CYS A 181 8.99 8.48 -20.36
C CYS A 181 8.64 9.17 -19.03
N LEU A 182 9.53 9.10 -18.03
CA LEU A 182 9.31 9.74 -16.74
C LEU A 182 9.25 11.27 -16.85
N LYS A 183 10.08 11.88 -17.69
CA LYS A 183 10.02 13.33 -17.96
C LYS A 183 8.67 13.76 -18.54
N ARG A 184 8.04 12.91 -19.38
CA ARG A 184 6.77 13.21 -20.05
C ARG A 184 5.54 13.14 -19.13
N ILE A 185 5.62 12.47 -18.00
CA ILE A 185 4.52 12.40 -17.02
C ILE A 185 4.61 13.45 -15.92
N HIS A 186 5.66 14.27 -15.88
CA HIS A 186 5.81 15.33 -14.89
C HIS A 186 4.77 16.43 -15.10
N GLY A 187 4.27 17.02 -13.99
CA GLY A 187 3.22 18.02 -13.98
C GLY A 187 1.83 17.41 -14.18
N ARG A 188 0.88 18.29 -14.56
CA ARG A 188 -0.54 17.92 -14.70
C ARG A 188 -0.80 17.21 -16.02
N ASN A 189 -1.28 15.96 -15.93
CA ASN A 189 -1.63 15.14 -17.08
C ASN A 189 -2.92 14.35 -16.82
N ASP A 190 -3.61 13.96 -17.90
CA ASP A 190 -4.68 12.96 -17.86
C ASP A 190 -4.08 11.54 -17.87
N PHE A 191 -4.28 10.80 -16.78
CA PHE A 191 -3.79 9.44 -16.62
C PHE A 191 -4.85 8.37 -16.88
N SER A 192 -5.92 8.69 -17.60
CA SER A 192 -7.00 7.74 -17.95
C SER A 192 -6.47 6.47 -18.62
N ALA A 193 -5.47 6.60 -19.52
CA ALA A 193 -4.80 5.47 -20.17
C ALA A 193 -4.09 4.52 -19.18
N PHE A 194 -3.82 4.95 -17.96
CA PHE A 194 -3.17 4.15 -16.92
C PHE A 194 -4.10 3.78 -15.76
N MET A 195 -5.39 4.10 -15.85
CA MET A 195 -6.39 3.73 -14.86
C MET A 195 -6.93 2.32 -15.12
N ALA A 196 -7.16 1.53 -14.06
CA ALA A 196 -7.84 0.26 -14.20
C ALA A 196 -9.30 0.47 -14.61
N SER A 197 -9.79 -0.37 -15.53
CA SER A 197 -11.20 -0.38 -15.94
C SER A 197 -12.15 -0.59 -14.75
N GLY A 198 -13.36 -0.04 -14.85
CA GLY A 198 -14.38 -0.13 -13.80
C GLY A 198 -14.12 0.78 -12.59
N SER A 199 -13.21 1.74 -12.68
CA SER A 199 -13.00 2.77 -11.66
C SER A 199 -13.94 3.94 -11.90
N GLN A 200 -14.66 4.37 -10.85
CA GLN A 200 -15.46 5.59 -10.86
C GLN A 200 -14.68 6.68 -10.12
N VAL A 201 -14.30 7.73 -10.82
CA VAL A 201 -13.59 8.89 -10.28
C VAL A 201 -14.14 10.17 -10.90
N SER A 202 -14.11 11.29 -10.17
CA SER A 202 -14.55 12.60 -10.66
C SER A 202 -13.61 13.19 -11.71
N SER A 203 -12.31 12.85 -11.65
CA SER A 203 -11.30 13.30 -12.61
C SER A 203 -10.20 12.26 -12.74
N THR A 204 -9.66 12.10 -13.95
CA THR A 204 -8.48 11.28 -14.28
C THR A 204 -7.19 12.08 -14.32
N GLU A 205 -7.29 13.42 -14.22
CA GLU A 205 -6.11 14.28 -14.13
C GLU A 205 -5.41 14.16 -12.78
N ARG A 206 -4.08 14.07 -12.80
CA ARG A 206 -3.22 14.12 -11.63
C ARG A 206 -2.04 15.03 -11.88
N ASP A 207 -1.54 15.61 -10.80
CA ASP A 207 -0.30 16.38 -10.84
C ASP A 207 0.86 15.52 -10.33
N MET A 208 1.76 15.13 -11.25
CA MET A 208 2.95 14.36 -10.94
C MET A 208 4.08 15.28 -10.50
N LEU A 209 4.30 15.34 -9.19
CA LEU A 209 5.28 16.23 -8.54
C LEU A 209 6.71 15.72 -8.69
N ARG A 210 6.88 14.40 -8.74
CA ARG A 210 8.19 13.73 -8.89
C ARG A 210 8.03 12.44 -9.66
N ALA A 211 8.92 12.21 -10.63
CA ALA A 211 9.00 10.95 -11.37
C ALA A 211 10.47 10.70 -11.73
N VAL A 212 11.15 9.82 -10.99
CA VAL A 212 12.58 9.57 -11.14
C VAL A 212 12.88 8.07 -11.17
N LEU A 213 13.98 7.72 -11.85
CA LEU A 213 14.55 6.38 -11.91
C LEU A 213 15.96 6.42 -11.33
N ASP A 214 16.17 5.71 -10.22
CA ASP A 214 17.45 5.51 -9.58
C ASP A 214 17.98 4.10 -9.83
N ARG A 215 19.30 3.95 -9.79
CA ARG A 215 19.97 2.65 -9.85
C ARG A 215 20.85 2.45 -8.62
N PRO A 216 20.23 2.10 -7.44
CA PRO A 216 20.97 2.01 -6.18
C PRO A 216 22.03 0.89 -6.17
N TRP A 217 21.87 -0.15 -7.00
CA TRP A 217 22.88 -1.19 -7.28
C TRP A 217 22.88 -1.52 -8.78
N PRO A 218 23.96 -2.15 -9.28
CA PRO A 218 24.10 -2.45 -10.71
C PRO A 218 22.95 -3.27 -11.31
N ASP A 219 22.28 -4.10 -10.51
CA ASP A 219 21.17 -4.96 -10.92
C ASP A 219 19.80 -4.53 -10.36
N ARG A 220 19.71 -3.37 -9.71
CA ARG A 220 18.46 -2.88 -9.11
C ARG A 220 18.07 -1.51 -9.64
N LEU A 221 16.82 -1.41 -10.04
CA LEU A 221 16.20 -0.16 -10.45
C LEU A 221 15.10 0.20 -9.45
N LYS A 222 15.00 1.48 -9.11
CA LYS A 222 14.01 2.04 -8.23
C LYS A 222 13.36 3.24 -8.88
N PHE A 223 12.07 3.13 -9.16
CA PHE A 223 11.25 4.28 -9.54
C PHE A 223 10.69 4.93 -8.30
N THR A 224 10.73 6.25 -8.22
CA THR A 224 10.05 7.05 -7.21
C THR A 224 9.07 7.97 -7.90
N LEU A 225 7.78 7.83 -7.56
CA LEU A 225 6.69 8.63 -8.10
C LEU A 225 5.97 9.34 -6.96
N GLU A 226 5.83 10.66 -7.05
CA GLU A 226 5.04 11.47 -6.14
C GLU A 226 3.98 12.25 -6.91
N ALA A 227 2.74 12.22 -6.44
CA ALA A 227 1.63 12.96 -7.04
C ALA A 227 0.60 13.39 -5.98
N ASN A 228 -0.24 14.35 -6.32
CA ASN A 228 -1.38 14.76 -5.50
C ASN A 228 -2.41 13.63 -5.28
N GLY A 229 -2.32 12.55 -6.04
CA GLY A 229 -3.13 11.35 -5.92
C GLY A 229 -2.83 10.38 -7.05
N PHE A 230 -3.26 9.13 -6.90
CA PHE A 230 -3.09 8.10 -7.91
C PHE A 230 -4.43 7.41 -8.22
N LEU A 231 -4.66 7.12 -9.49
CA LEU A 231 -5.79 6.33 -9.95
C LEU A 231 -5.53 4.84 -9.61
N ARG A 232 -6.58 4.04 -9.62
CA ARG A 232 -6.49 2.61 -9.39
C ARG A 232 -5.51 1.97 -10.38
N ARG A 233 -4.47 1.27 -9.87
CA ARG A 233 -3.38 0.62 -10.60
C ARG A 233 -2.49 1.57 -11.44
N MET A 234 -2.64 2.88 -11.32
CA MET A 234 -1.92 3.86 -12.15
C MET A 234 -0.40 3.64 -12.13
N VAL A 235 0.23 3.59 -10.96
CA VAL A 235 1.68 3.36 -10.84
C VAL A 235 2.10 2.08 -11.55
N ARG A 236 1.42 0.97 -11.30
CA ARG A 236 1.74 -0.33 -11.90
C ARG A 236 1.57 -0.35 -13.42
N ASN A 237 0.56 0.35 -13.94
CA ASN A 237 0.33 0.47 -15.39
C ASN A 237 1.38 1.36 -16.06
N LEU A 238 1.79 2.46 -15.41
CA LEU A 238 2.90 3.30 -15.86
C LEU A 238 4.20 2.50 -15.91
N ILE A 239 4.59 1.86 -14.81
CA ILE A 239 5.83 1.08 -14.73
C ILE A 239 5.83 -0.08 -15.74
N GLY A 240 4.71 -0.80 -15.89
CA GLY A 240 4.60 -1.88 -16.88
C GLY A 240 4.83 -1.41 -18.30
N THR A 241 4.28 -0.24 -18.67
CA THR A 241 4.44 0.38 -19.99
C THR A 241 5.87 0.90 -20.17
N ILE A 242 6.45 1.58 -19.17
CA ILE A 242 7.83 2.08 -19.20
C ILE A 242 8.84 0.92 -19.34
N VAL A 243 8.59 -0.22 -18.67
CA VAL A 243 9.43 -1.43 -18.83
C VAL A 243 9.34 -2.02 -20.25
N GLU A 244 8.19 -1.91 -20.94
CA GLU A 244 8.11 -2.29 -22.36
C GLU A 244 8.95 -1.38 -23.25
N VAL A 245 9.04 -0.08 -22.92
CA VAL A 245 9.96 0.86 -23.60
C VAL A 245 11.41 0.46 -23.32
N GLY A 246 11.77 0.20 -22.06
CA GLY A 246 13.11 -0.27 -21.70
C GLY A 246 13.52 -1.60 -22.36
N LYS A 247 12.56 -2.45 -22.73
CA LYS A 247 12.78 -3.70 -23.48
C LYS A 247 12.87 -3.48 -25.00
N GLY A 248 12.72 -2.25 -25.49
CA GLY A 248 12.70 -1.93 -26.92
C GLY A 248 11.43 -2.39 -27.65
N LYS A 249 10.35 -2.75 -26.93
CA LYS A 249 9.06 -3.13 -27.53
C LYS A 249 8.24 -1.92 -27.98
N ARG A 250 8.53 -0.76 -27.43
CA ARG A 250 7.90 0.54 -27.67
C ARG A 250 8.96 1.63 -27.63
N THR A 251 8.66 2.79 -28.18
CA THR A 251 9.49 3.99 -28.06
C THR A 251 8.93 4.94 -26.99
N ALA A 252 9.69 5.98 -26.63
CA ALA A 252 9.20 7.04 -25.76
C ALA A 252 8.09 7.87 -26.43
N GLU A 253 8.08 7.96 -27.74
CA GLU A 253 7.01 8.60 -28.55
C GLU A 253 5.73 7.76 -28.53
N ASP A 254 5.83 6.41 -28.55
CA ASP A 254 4.69 5.53 -28.32
C ASP A 254 4.07 5.75 -26.95
N PHE A 255 4.90 5.89 -25.93
CA PHE A 255 4.43 6.16 -24.56
C PHE A 255 3.66 7.50 -24.47
N GLU A 256 4.15 8.55 -25.12
CA GLU A 256 3.45 9.84 -25.22
C GLU A 256 2.11 9.73 -25.94
N ARG A 257 2.07 8.99 -27.07
CA ARG A 257 0.80 8.71 -27.77
C ARG A 257 -0.20 7.94 -26.91
N ILE A 258 0.28 7.07 -26.01
CA ILE A 258 -0.58 6.34 -25.06
C ILE A 258 -1.20 7.32 -24.06
N ILE A 259 -0.43 8.24 -23.48
CA ILE A 259 -0.94 9.29 -22.58
C ILE A 259 -2.06 10.06 -23.29
N GLY A 260 -1.79 10.63 -24.46
CA GLY A 260 -2.75 11.44 -25.22
C GLY A 260 -3.98 10.68 -25.72
N SER A 261 -3.94 9.33 -25.76
CA SER A 261 -5.07 8.52 -26.23
C SER A 261 -6.16 8.32 -25.18
N GLY A 262 -5.85 8.43 -23.89
CA GLY A 262 -6.77 8.08 -22.80
C GLY A 262 -7.20 6.60 -22.75
N ASP A 263 -6.69 5.75 -23.64
CA ASP A 263 -7.13 4.35 -23.81
C ASP A 263 -6.22 3.36 -23.09
N ARG A 264 -6.73 2.74 -22.01
CA ARG A 264 -6.02 1.71 -21.24
C ARG A 264 -5.55 0.51 -22.07
N ARG A 265 -6.25 0.16 -23.14
CA ARG A 265 -5.92 -0.99 -24.01
C ARG A 265 -4.62 -0.76 -24.76
N ARG A 266 -4.22 0.49 -24.99
CA ARG A 266 -2.96 0.86 -25.64
C ARG A 266 -1.76 0.80 -24.69
N ALA A 267 -1.97 0.96 -23.38
CA ALA A 267 -0.90 0.85 -22.39
C ALA A 267 -0.43 -0.59 -22.22
N GLY A 268 0.78 -0.75 -21.71
CA GLY A 268 1.41 -2.03 -21.46
C GLY A 268 0.75 -2.82 -20.32
N MET A 269 1.36 -3.96 -20.01
CA MET A 269 0.89 -4.84 -18.91
C MET A 269 0.90 -4.11 -17.55
N THR A 270 0.02 -4.51 -16.66
CA THR A 270 0.09 -4.07 -15.27
C THR A 270 1.29 -4.74 -14.58
N ALA A 271 2.25 -3.97 -14.09
CA ALA A 271 3.40 -4.50 -13.36
C ALA A 271 2.96 -5.25 -12.09
N PRO A 272 3.68 -6.29 -11.64
CA PRO A 272 3.35 -7.07 -10.43
C PRO A 272 3.21 -6.20 -9.18
N GLY A 273 2.32 -6.59 -8.24
CA GLY A 273 2.08 -5.85 -7.00
C GLY A 273 3.28 -5.82 -6.06
N HIS A 274 3.98 -6.93 -5.96
CA HIS A 274 5.09 -7.15 -5.01
C HIS A 274 6.34 -6.29 -5.24
N GLY A 275 6.42 -5.53 -6.33
CA GLY A 275 7.46 -4.52 -6.52
C GLY A 275 7.06 -3.13 -6.04
N LEU A 276 5.80 -2.90 -5.64
CA LEU A 276 5.25 -1.58 -5.31
C LEU A 276 5.15 -1.36 -3.80
N TYR A 277 5.56 -0.16 -3.37
CA TYR A 277 5.52 0.30 -1.98
C TYR A 277 4.87 1.68 -1.89
N LEU A 278 3.87 1.84 -1.02
CA LEU A 278 3.46 3.16 -0.55
C LEU A 278 4.47 3.62 0.51
N VAL A 279 5.27 4.63 0.19
CA VAL A 279 6.38 5.08 1.05
C VAL A 279 5.91 6.08 2.08
N SER A 280 5.17 7.09 1.66
CA SER A 280 4.68 8.14 2.55
C SER A 280 3.45 8.85 2.00
N VAL A 281 2.75 9.51 2.89
CA VAL A 281 1.61 10.38 2.60
C VAL A 281 1.83 11.71 3.28
N SER A 282 1.77 12.79 2.54
CA SER A 282 1.92 14.15 3.06
C SER A 282 0.55 14.77 3.34
N TYR A 283 0.50 15.55 4.42
CA TYR A 283 -0.66 16.32 4.86
C TYR A 283 -0.25 17.79 5.03
N PRO A 284 -1.20 18.71 5.05
CA PRO A 284 -0.89 20.10 5.43
C PRO A 284 -0.24 20.11 6.82
N ASP A 285 0.74 21.00 7.01
CA ASP A 285 1.34 21.20 8.33
C ASP A 285 0.24 21.58 9.33
N SER A 286 0.15 20.80 10.41
CA SER A 286 -0.75 21.10 11.54
C SER A 286 -0.19 22.23 12.40
N SER A 287 0.49 23.21 11.77
CA SER A 287 1.07 24.37 12.45
C SER A 287 0.00 25.45 12.54
N ARG A 288 -0.93 25.31 13.53
CA ARG A 288 -1.45 26.47 14.31
C ARG A 288 -2.34 25.97 15.40
#